data_4937bf6e7be2f891fbf688285312dc7f
#
_entry.id   4937bf6e7be2f891fbf688285312dc7f
#
_cell.length_a   1.000
_cell.length_b   1.000
_cell.length_c   1.000
_cell.angle_alpha   90.00
_cell.angle_beta   90.00
_cell.angle_gamma   90.00
#
_symmetry.space_group_name_H-M   'P 1'
#
loop_
_entity.id
_entity.type
_entity.pdbx_description
1 polymer ?
#
loop_
_entity_poly.entity_id
_entity_poly.type
_entity_poly.pdbx_seq_one_letter_code
_entity_poly.pdbx_strand_id
1 'polypeptide(L)'
;RQTADPRRRWDFRGDRGDKAHYVAWGAKQGEWLDATGVCAELKKSEDAFRSLTGRGFDGLWRAPGGKLTPNATRFAEQCGYRHVAWSPAGFSGDELPSERFPSRDLIATQLKDLRDGDILLWHLGIRSRKDPLYPHLETLIAGLKEKGFCFATMTQHPAFAPRR
;
A
#
# COMPACT_ATOMS: atom_id res chain seq x y z
N ARG A 1 -2.74 7.03 -4.94
CA ARG A 1 -3.81 6.07 -4.62
C ARG A 1 -4.12 5.29 -5.88
N GLN A 2 -3.78 4.02 -5.91
CA GLN A 2 -4.35 3.09 -6.87
C GLN A 2 -5.74 2.73 -6.36
N THR A 3 -6.74 3.49 -6.71
CA THR A 3 -8.11 3.10 -6.48
C THR A 3 -8.54 2.22 -7.64
N ALA A 4 -8.24 0.94 -7.51
CA ALA A 4 -9.12 -0.03 -8.13
C ALA A 4 -10.57 0.30 -7.70
N ASP A 5 -11.54 0.02 -8.56
CA ASP A 5 -12.97 0.12 -8.26
C ASP A 5 -13.19 -0.22 -6.77
N PRO A 6 -13.75 0.67 -5.94
CA PRO A 6 -13.93 0.43 -4.50
C PRO A 6 -14.77 -0.81 -4.20
N ARG A 7 -15.45 -1.36 -5.20
CA ARG A 7 -16.20 -2.61 -5.13
C ARG A 7 -15.36 -3.85 -5.41
N ARG A 8 -14.08 -3.70 -5.81
CA ARG A 8 -13.17 -4.81 -6.11
C ARG A 8 -11.94 -4.70 -5.22
N ARG A 9 -11.81 -5.65 -4.32
CA ARG A 9 -10.58 -5.87 -3.57
C ARG A 9 -9.72 -6.90 -4.31
N TRP A 10 -8.49 -6.51 -4.61
CA TRP A 10 -7.54 -7.35 -5.32
C TRP A 10 -6.60 -8.00 -4.31
N ASP A 11 -6.38 -9.29 -4.44
CA ASP A 11 -5.51 -10.04 -3.57
C ASP A 11 -4.60 -10.95 -4.39
N PHE A 12 -3.30 -10.73 -4.30
CA PHE A 12 -2.28 -11.58 -4.91
C PHE A 12 -1.88 -12.66 -3.91
N ARG A 13 -2.42 -13.85 -4.05
CA ARG A 13 -2.14 -14.97 -3.16
C ARG A 13 -1.40 -16.07 -3.86
N GLY A 14 -0.41 -16.62 -3.15
CA GLY A 14 0.29 -17.81 -3.54
C GLY A 14 1.14 -17.62 -4.78
N ASP A 15 1.98 -18.58 -5.01
CA ASP A 15 2.84 -18.66 -6.17
C ASP A 15 2.84 -20.12 -6.66
N ARG A 16 2.54 -20.33 -7.94
CA ARG A 16 2.67 -21.61 -8.57
C ARG A 16 3.43 -21.43 -9.88
N GLY A 17 4.74 -21.61 -9.79
CA GLY A 17 5.61 -21.47 -10.96
C GLY A 17 5.66 -20.04 -11.48
N ASP A 18 5.28 -19.81 -12.72
CA ASP A 18 5.42 -18.53 -13.41
C ASP A 18 4.20 -17.61 -13.30
N LYS A 19 3.21 -17.95 -12.47
CA LYS A 19 1.97 -17.20 -12.36
C LYS A 19 1.81 -16.57 -10.99
N ALA A 20 1.28 -15.35 -10.94
CA ALA A 20 0.80 -14.71 -9.72
C ALA A 20 -0.69 -14.98 -9.56
N HIS A 21 -1.10 -15.26 -8.35
CA HIS A 21 -2.52 -15.47 -8.05
C HIS A 21 -3.22 -14.13 -7.87
N TYR A 22 -4.28 -13.95 -8.61
CA TYR A 22 -5.13 -12.77 -8.56
C TYR A 22 -6.55 -13.16 -8.16
N VAL A 23 -7.08 -12.50 -7.14
CA VAL A 23 -8.45 -12.68 -6.69
C VAL A 23 -9.16 -11.33 -6.66
N ALA A 24 -10.24 -11.22 -7.43
CA ALA A 24 -11.14 -10.10 -7.27
C ALA A 24 -11.99 -10.31 -6.01
N TRP A 25 -12.14 -9.28 -5.20
CA TRP A 25 -13.03 -9.32 -4.06
C TRP A 25 -14.46 -9.58 -4.51
N GLY A 26 -15.09 -10.63 -3.98
CA GLY A 26 -16.42 -11.09 -4.39
C GLY A 26 -16.42 -12.05 -5.58
N ALA A 27 -15.29 -12.33 -6.20
CA ALA A 27 -15.19 -13.41 -7.17
C ALA A 27 -15.22 -14.76 -6.46
N LYS A 28 -15.94 -15.72 -7.05
CA LYS A 28 -16.01 -17.09 -6.50
C LYS A 28 -14.72 -17.88 -6.69
N GLN A 29 -13.88 -17.50 -7.63
CA GLN A 29 -12.62 -18.15 -7.94
C GLN A 29 -11.53 -17.11 -8.14
N GLY A 30 -10.33 -17.42 -7.64
CA GLY A 30 -9.12 -16.68 -7.91
C GLY A 30 -8.58 -17.02 -9.32
N GLU A 31 -7.98 -16.05 -9.95
CA GLU A 31 -7.34 -16.18 -11.23
C GLU A 31 -5.82 -16.04 -11.10
N TRP A 32 -5.09 -16.93 -11.74
CA TRP A 32 -3.64 -16.86 -11.82
C TRP A 32 -3.23 -16.02 -13.03
N LEU A 33 -2.51 -14.94 -12.78
CA LEU A 33 -2.02 -14.05 -13.83
C LEU A 33 -0.55 -14.32 -14.12
N ASP A 34 -0.23 -14.34 -15.40
CA ASP A 34 1.14 -14.26 -15.90
C ASP A 34 1.64 -12.80 -15.94
N ALA A 35 2.83 -12.58 -16.48
CA ALA A 35 3.42 -11.25 -16.59
C ALA A 35 2.52 -10.29 -17.39
N THR A 36 1.94 -10.75 -18.49
CA THR A 36 1.05 -9.93 -19.31
C THR A 36 -0.21 -9.53 -18.54
N GLY A 37 -0.80 -10.45 -17.81
CA GLY A 37 -1.99 -10.20 -16.99
C GLY A 37 -1.73 -9.22 -15.85
N VAL A 38 -0.62 -9.37 -15.13
CA VAL A 38 -0.23 -8.43 -14.06
C VAL A 38 -0.01 -7.03 -14.62
N CYS A 39 0.72 -6.92 -15.73
CA CYS A 39 0.96 -5.64 -16.38
C CYS A 39 -0.34 -4.99 -16.89
N ALA A 40 -1.24 -5.77 -17.46
CA ALA A 40 -2.54 -5.26 -17.92
C ALA A 40 -3.38 -4.70 -16.79
N GLU A 41 -3.41 -5.36 -15.62
CA GLU A 41 -4.15 -4.86 -14.44
C GLU A 41 -3.55 -3.56 -13.87
N LEU A 42 -2.23 -3.47 -13.79
CA LEU A 42 -1.55 -2.24 -13.34
C LEU A 42 -1.81 -1.10 -14.31
N LYS A 43 -1.65 -1.36 -15.62
CA LYS A 43 -1.90 -0.37 -16.66
C LYS A 43 -3.35 0.11 -16.69
N LYS A 44 -4.31 -0.76 -16.51
CA LYS A 44 -5.72 -0.39 -16.44
C LYS A 44 -6.01 0.64 -15.34
N SER A 45 -5.38 0.48 -14.17
CA SER A 45 -5.49 1.45 -13.07
C SER A 45 -4.82 2.78 -13.43
N GLU A 46 -3.67 2.75 -14.08
CA GLU A 46 -2.98 3.95 -14.55
C GLU A 46 -3.77 4.68 -15.63
N ASP A 47 -4.32 3.95 -16.60
CA ASP A 47 -5.12 4.56 -17.68
C ASP A 47 -6.38 5.25 -17.14
N ALA A 48 -7.03 4.65 -16.13
CA ALA A 48 -8.15 5.30 -15.44
C ALA A 48 -7.71 6.56 -14.69
N PHE A 49 -6.57 6.53 -14.01
CA PHE A 49 -6.02 7.70 -13.33
C PHE A 49 -5.63 8.80 -14.35
N ARG A 50 -4.98 8.42 -15.44
CA ARG A 50 -4.58 9.34 -16.51
C ARG A 50 -5.77 10.03 -17.17
N SER A 51 -6.86 9.29 -17.39
CA SER A 51 -8.09 9.86 -17.95
C SER A 51 -8.72 10.94 -17.05
N LEU A 52 -8.57 10.80 -15.73
CA LEU A 52 -9.11 11.73 -14.74
C LEU A 52 -8.21 12.94 -14.45
N THR A 53 -6.89 12.77 -14.56
CA THR A 53 -5.91 13.74 -14.06
C THR A 53 -4.97 14.29 -15.13
N GLY A 54 -4.95 13.69 -16.33
CA GLY A 54 -3.97 13.98 -17.37
C GLY A 54 -2.55 13.45 -17.09
N ARG A 55 -2.32 12.76 -15.95
CA ARG A 55 -1.00 12.32 -15.49
C ARG A 55 -0.96 10.81 -15.31
N GLY A 56 0.20 10.19 -15.59
CA GLY A 56 0.47 8.80 -15.27
C GLY A 56 0.89 8.58 -13.82
N PHE A 57 1.07 7.32 -13.45
CA PHE A 57 1.67 6.94 -12.16
C PHE A 57 3.19 7.12 -12.18
N ASP A 58 3.77 7.21 -11.00
CA ASP A 58 5.23 7.27 -10.80
C ASP A 58 5.92 5.90 -10.94
N GLY A 59 5.25 4.91 -11.54
CA GLY A 59 5.75 3.54 -11.63
C GLY A 59 5.84 2.83 -10.29
N LEU A 60 5.03 3.24 -9.32
CA LEU A 60 4.94 2.62 -8.00
C LEU A 60 3.57 1.97 -7.81
N TRP A 61 3.57 0.80 -7.18
CA TRP A 61 2.33 0.10 -6.87
C TRP A 61 2.41 -0.59 -5.51
N ARG A 62 1.27 -0.92 -4.97
CA ARG A 62 1.13 -1.69 -3.73
C ARG A 62 0.14 -2.82 -3.94
N ALA A 63 0.53 -4.03 -3.51
CA ALA A 63 -0.34 -5.18 -3.60
C ALA A 63 -1.60 -4.99 -2.76
N PRO A 64 -2.79 -5.20 -3.32
CA PRO A 64 -4.04 -5.16 -2.57
C PRO A 64 -4.01 -6.14 -1.40
N GLY A 65 -4.45 -5.68 -0.22
CA GLY A 65 -4.41 -6.47 1.02
C GLY A 65 -2.99 -6.79 1.51
N GLY A 66 -1.95 -6.17 0.94
CA GLY A 66 -0.56 -6.39 1.34
C GLY A 66 0.00 -7.77 0.99
N LYS A 67 -0.75 -8.59 0.27
CA LYS A 67 -0.34 -9.95 -0.09
C LYS A 67 0.35 -9.96 -1.44
N LEU A 68 1.58 -10.44 -1.44
CA LEU A 68 2.48 -10.38 -2.58
C LEU A 68 3.15 -11.73 -2.78
N THR A 69 3.41 -12.08 -4.04
CA THR A 69 4.27 -13.19 -4.42
C THR A 69 5.53 -12.68 -5.10
N PRO A 70 6.66 -13.41 -5.04
CA PRO A 70 7.87 -13.05 -5.78
C PRO A 70 7.62 -12.84 -7.28
N ASN A 71 6.78 -13.68 -7.88
CA ASN A 71 6.44 -13.55 -9.29
C ASN A 71 5.65 -12.28 -9.59
N ALA A 72 4.70 -11.87 -8.72
CA ALA A 72 3.95 -10.65 -8.93
C ALA A 72 4.86 -9.42 -8.95
N THR A 73 5.86 -9.36 -8.08
CA THR A 73 6.88 -8.29 -8.08
C THR A 73 7.67 -8.30 -9.37
N ARG A 74 8.23 -9.44 -9.75
CA ARG A 74 9.02 -9.60 -10.98
C ARG A 74 8.23 -9.22 -12.24
N PHE A 75 6.95 -9.63 -12.31
CA PHE A 75 6.09 -9.31 -13.45
C PHE A 75 5.78 -7.81 -13.52
N ALA A 76 5.51 -7.17 -12.40
CA ALA A 76 5.27 -5.73 -12.34
C ALA A 76 6.53 -4.94 -12.76
N GLU A 77 7.72 -5.38 -12.36
CA GLU A 77 8.99 -4.77 -12.75
C GLU A 77 9.24 -4.82 -14.25
N GLN A 78 8.82 -5.88 -14.94
CA GLN A 78 8.94 -6.02 -16.40
C GLN A 78 8.17 -4.93 -17.17
N CYS A 79 7.14 -4.36 -16.57
CA CYS A 79 6.36 -3.26 -17.15
C CYS A 79 6.54 -1.92 -16.43
N GLY A 80 7.62 -1.76 -15.67
CA GLY A 80 8.05 -0.49 -15.10
C GLY A 80 7.44 -0.15 -13.75
N TYR A 81 6.77 -1.09 -13.07
CA TYR A 81 6.20 -0.84 -11.77
C TYR A 81 7.01 -1.48 -10.65
N ARG A 82 7.41 -0.70 -9.66
CA ARG A 82 8.08 -1.17 -8.45
C ARG A 82 7.10 -1.27 -7.28
N HIS A 83 7.15 -2.40 -6.58
CA HIS A 83 6.30 -2.60 -5.41
C HIS A 83 6.76 -1.77 -4.22
N VAL A 84 5.83 -1.10 -3.56
CA VAL A 84 6.04 -0.37 -2.30
C VAL A 84 5.26 -1.06 -1.21
N ALA A 85 5.97 -1.60 -0.23
CA ALA A 85 5.40 -2.08 1.03
C ALA A 85 5.46 -0.96 2.09
N TRP A 86 5.31 -1.34 3.33
CA TRP A 86 5.56 -0.52 4.51
C TRP A 86 6.62 -1.19 5.36
N SER A 87 7.31 -0.42 6.19
CA SER A 87 8.23 -0.99 7.17
C SER A 87 7.47 -1.61 8.34
N PRO A 88 8.06 -2.55 9.08
CA PRO A 88 7.40 -3.14 10.25
C PRO A 88 6.88 -2.10 11.24
N ALA A 89 7.69 -1.09 11.58
CA ALA A 89 7.28 0.00 12.46
C ALA A 89 6.28 0.98 11.79
N GLY A 90 6.22 0.99 10.46
CA GLY A 90 5.31 1.83 9.68
C GLY A 90 3.89 1.27 9.57
N PHE A 91 3.63 0.03 9.99
CA PHE A 91 2.29 -0.52 10.05
C PHE A 91 1.47 0.17 11.14
N SER A 92 0.46 0.94 10.75
CA SER A 92 -0.32 1.74 11.70
C SER A 92 -1.18 0.89 12.66
N GLY A 93 -1.55 -0.31 12.26
CA GLY A 93 -2.48 -1.14 13.02
C GLY A 93 -3.94 -0.71 12.92
N ASP A 94 -4.26 0.22 12.03
CA ASP A 94 -5.62 0.76 11.87
C ASP A 94 -6.65 -0.25 11.34
N GLU A 95 -6.21 -1.43 10.92
CA GLU A 95 -7.06 -2.58 10.58
C GLU A 95 -7.37 -3.48 11.78
N LEU A 96 -6.66 -3.31 12.91
CA LEU A 96 -6.78 -4.15 14.08
C LEU A 96 -8.05 -3.81 14.89
N PRO A 97 -8.63 -4.77 15.62
CA PRO A 97 -9.82 -4.52 16.44
C PRO A 97 -9.58 -3.44 17.50
N SER A 98 -10.46 -2.44 17.54
CA SER A 98 -10.34 -1.27 18.44
C SER A 98 -10.29 -1.64 19.91
N GLU A 99 -11.01 -2.68 20.31
CA GLU A 99 -11.12 -3.14 21.69
C GLU A 99 -9.78 -3.66 22.25
N ARG A 100 -8.94 -4.20 21.38
CA ARG A 100 -7.61 -4.73 21.74
C ARG A 100 -6.47 -3.78 21.41
N PHE A 101 -6.71 -2.87 20.47
CA PHE A 101 -5.70 -1.95 19.94
C PHE A 101 -6.30 -0.54 19.84
N PRO A 102 -6.46 0.17 20.99
CA PRO A 102 -6.98 1.54 21.00
C PRO A 102 -6.10 2.47 20.16
N SER A 103 -6.72 3.42 19.46
CA SER A 103 -6.01 4.34 18.56
C SER A 103 -4.89 5.10 19.23
N ARG A 104 -5.08 5.56 20.48
CA ARG A 104 -4.04 6.25 21.24
C ARG A 104 -2.79 5.39 21.46
N ASP A 105 -2.98 4.08 21.67
CA ASP A 105 -1.86 3.16 21.95
C ASP A 105 -1.10 2.85 20.66
N LEU A 106 -1.82 2.76 19.53
CA LEU A 106 -1.21 2.63 18.20
C LEU A 106 -0.36 3.86 17.86
N ILE A 107 -0.86 5.08 18.13
CA ILE A 107 -0.10 6.32 17.94
C ILE A 107 1.14 6.36 18.84
N ALA A 108 1.00 6.01 20.12
CA ALA A 108 2.12 5.97 21.04
C ALA A 108 3.20 4.97 20.56
N THR A 109 2.79 3.82 20.06
CA THR A 109 3.69 2.81 19.49
C THR A 109 4.42 3.36 18.26
N GLN A 110 3.72 3.98 17.31
CA GLN A 110 4.35 4.56 16.14
C GLN A 110 5.32 5.69 16.51
N LEU A 111 4.94 6.57 17.44
CA LEU A 111 5.83 7.61 17.94
C LEU A 111 7.10 7.07 18.60
N LYS A 112 7.02 5.89 19.21
CA LYS A 112 8.16 5.23 19.86
C LYS A 112 9.05 4.50 18.86
N ASP A 113 8.46 3.78 17.90
CA ASP A 113 9.15 2.74 17.15
C ASP A 113 9.61 3.19 15.75
N LEU A 114 9.02 4.25 15.18
CA LEU A 114 9.41 4.78 13.88
C LEU A 114 10.85 5.29 13.86
N ARG A 115 11.53 5.04 12.74
CA ARG A 115 12.92 5.43 12.46
C ARG A 115 13.02 6.11 11.09
N ASP A 116 14.15 6.74 10.85
CA ASP A 116 14.44 7.34 9.55
C ASP A 116 14.37 6.30 8.42
N GLY A 117 13.71 6.67 7.32
CA GLY A 117 13.50 5.80 6.18
C GLY A 117 12.31 4.84 6.32
N ASP A 118 11.57 4.88 7.41
CA ASP A 118 10.36 4.08 7.56
C ASP A 118 9.25 4.55 6.62
N ILE A 119 8.55 3.58 6.04
CA ILE A 119 7.40 3.80 5.18
C ILE A 119 6.13 3.50 5.97
N LEU A 120 5.29 4.51 6.14
CA LEU A 120 4.05 4.40 6.91
C LEU A 120 2.89 3.93 6.02
N LEU A 121 2.09 3.03 6.57
CA LEU A 121 0.81 2.59 5.99
C LEU A 121 -0.34 3.04 6.88
N TRP A 122 -1.23 3.82 6.30
CA TRP A 122 -2.48 4.25 6.92
C TRP A 122 -3.63 4.14 5.93
N HIS A 123 -4.82 3.81 6.44
CA HIS A 123 -6.06 3.87 5.69
C HIS A 123 -6.86 5.11 6.11
N LEU A 124 -7.59 5.72 5.18
CA LEU A 124 -8.42 6.91 5.48
C LEU A 124 -9.65 6.57 6.33
N GLY A 125 -9.94 5.29 6.48
CA GLY A 125 -11.00 4.78 7.33
C GLY A 125 -11.16 3.27 7.14
N ILE A 126 -11.36 2.59 8.24
CA ILE A 126 -11.67 1.17 8.31
C ILE A 126 -13.08 1.07 8.90
N ARG A 127 -14.03 0.63 8.08
CA ARG A 127 -15.46 0.63 8.44
C ARG A 127 -15.77 -0.18 9.71
N SER A 128 -15.03 -1.25 9.96
CA SER A 128 -15.23 -2.12 11.13
C SER A 128 -14.66 -1.55 12.41
N ARG A 129 -13.84 -0.49 12.32
CA ARG A 129 -13.17 0.08 13.48
C ARG A 129 -14.07 1.10 14.19
N LYS A 130 -14.32 0.90 15.49
CA LYS A 130 -15.16 1.79 16.31
C LYS A 130 -14.39 3.01 16.83
N ASP A 131 -13.07 2.87 16.98
CA ASP A 131 -12.14 3.94 17.37
C ASP A 131 -11.22 4.22 16.16
N PRO A 132 -11.64 5.13 15.23
CA PRO A 132 -10.91 5.36 13.99
C PRO A 132 -9.56 6.04 14.26
N LEU A 133 -8.53 5.62 13.53
CA LEU A 133 -7.18 6.14 13.74
C LEU A 133 -6.96 7.51 13.07
N TYR A 134 -7.66 7.81 11.98
CA TYR A 134 -7.42 9.01 11.18
C TYR A 134 -7.53 10.34 11.96
N PRO A 135 -8.38 10.51 13.01
CA PRO A 135 -8.40 11.76 13.80
C PRO A 135 -7.09 12.02 14.55
N HIS A 136 -6.31 10.97 14.80
CA HIS A 136 -5.03 11.07 15.51
C HIS A 136 -3.83 11.31 14.59
N LEU A 137 -4.05 11.47 13.28
CA LEU A 137 -2.96 11.68 12.31
C LEU A 137 -2.20 12.97 12.61
N GLU A 138 -2.90 14.03 12.99
CA GLU A 138 -2.26 15.30 13.37
C GLU A 138 -1.32 15.14 14.56
N THR A 139 -1.76 14.42 15.59
CA THR A 139 -0.94 14.11 16.78
C THR A 139 0.32 13.35 16.40
N LEU A 140 0.19 12.34 15.52
CA LEU A 140 1.35 11.59 15.04
C LEU A 140 2.33 12.48 14.27
N ILE A 141 1.82 13.29 13.34
CA ILE A 141 2.65 14.18 12.51
C ILE A 141 3.38 15.20 13.40
N ALA A 142 2.67 15.82 14.34
CA ALA A 142 3.27 16.78 15.27
C ALA A 142 4.37 16.14 16.12
N GLY A 143 4.07 15.01 16.76
CA GLY A 143 5.04 14.30 17.58
C GLY A 143 6.27 13.79 16.83
N LEU A 144 6.11 13.36 15.56
CA LEU A 144 7.27 13.01 14.73
C LEU A 144 8.10 14.23 14.36
N LYS A 145 7.47 15.37 14.03
CA LYS A 145 8.19 16.62 13.76
C LYS A 145 8.95 17.12 14.98
N GLU A 146 8.37 17.06 16.18
CA GLU A 146 9.05 17.40 17.45
C GLU A 146 10.28 16.54 17.70
N LYS A 147 10.28 15.30 17.22
CA LYS A 147 11.45 14.39 17.25
C LYS A 147 12.46 14.64 16.13
N GLY A 148 12.23 15.63 15.28
CA GLY A 148 13.14 15.99 14.20
C GLY A 148 12.89 15.24 12.87
N PHE A 149 11.82 14.46 12.75
CA PHE A 149 11.50 13.79 11.49
C PHE A 149 10.99 14.77 10.44
N CYS A 150 11.39 14.55 9.20
CA CYS A 150 10.81 15.15 8.00
C CYS A 150 9.99 14.11 7.25
N PHE A 151 8.95 14.57 6.56
CA PHE A 151 8.14 13.72 5.69
C PHE A 151 8.58 13.89 4.24
N ALA A 152 8.71 12.78 3.53
CA ALA A 152 9.06 12.74 2.13
C ALA A 152 8.00 11.95 1.33
N THR A 153 7.88 12.23 0.05
CA THR A 153 7.10 11.41 -0.86
C THR A 153 7.84 10.12 -1.19
N MET A 154 7.12 9.11 -1.67
CA MET A 154 7.74 7.84 -2.06
C MET A 154 8.81 8.01 -3.15
N THR A 155 8.62 8.95 -4.08
CA THR A 155 9.59 9.24 -5.14
C THR A 155 10.87 9.93 -4.63
N GLN A 156 10.84 10.51 -3.43
CA GLN A 156 12.01 11.07 -2.76
C GLN A 156 12.74 10.05 -1.87
N HIS A 157 12.10 8.93 -1.57
CA HIS A 157 12.72 7.86 -0.78
C HIS A 157 13.84 7.19 -1.60
N PRO A 158 15.05 6.97 -1.04
CA PRO A 158 16.21 6.47 -1.79
C PRO A 158 15.95 5.16 -2.56
N ALA A 159 15.14 4.25 -1.99
CA ALA A 159 14.80 2.98 -2.65
C ALA A 159 13.88 3.16 -3.87
N PHE A 160 13.15 4.28 -3.99
CA PHE A 160 12.12 4.48 -5.00
C PHE A 160 12.34 5.73 -5.87
N ALA A 161 13.34 6.53 -5.58
CA ALA A 161 13.72 7.65 -6.43
C ALA A 161 13.94 7.20 -7.89
N PRO A 162 13.59 8.03 -8.89
CA PRO A 162 13.87 7.73 -10.28
C PRO A 162 15.36 7.44 -10.47
N ARG A 163 15.67 6.34 -11.16
CA ARG A 163 17.06 6.08 -11.55
C ARG A 163 17.45 7.14 -12.59
N ARG A 164 18.48 7.88 -12.31
CA ARG A 164 19.07 8.84 -13.24
C ARG A 164 19.77 8.09 -14.37
#